data_a1b84dcc4ddd9c78199b5e46e557f14c
#
_entry.id   a1b84dcc4ddd9c78199b5e46e557f14c
#
_cell.length_a   1.000
_cell.length_b   1.000
_cell.length_c   1.000
_cell.angle_alpha   90.00
_cell.angle_beta   90.00
_cell.angle_gamma   90.00
#
_symmetry.space_group_name_H-M   'P 1'
#
loop_
_entity.id
_entity.type
_entity.pdbx_description
1 polymer ?
#
loop_
_entity_poly.entity_id
_entity_poly.type
_entity_poly.pdbx_seq_one_letter_code
_entity_poly.pdbx_strand_id
1 'polypeptide(L)'
;TALGRFAHEDCRASRAIKGQPLAFYMGDDSQGEYIYKFVSDTNWDPADINKGYTAGDKYMDHGKLYVAKFHFDEATQKATGEWIELNISNPIISGYSKYKFSDQADVLVNTRLAADAVGATKMDRPEWVAVNPHNGEVYVTLTNNSSRTAETTDAANPRSYIDQKAGKDQKGNVNGHIIRFRED
;
A
#
# COMPACT_ATOMS: atom_id res chain seq x y z
N THR A 1 -15.10 -4.63 4.37
CA THR A 1 -14.63 -5.32 3.15
C THR A 1 -13.27 -5.96 3.38
N ALA A 2 -12.97 -7.09 2.71
CA ALA A 2 -11.71 -7.79 2.88
C ALA A 2 -10.49 -6.95 2.48
N LEU A 3 -10.67 -5.99 1.55
CA LEU A 3 -9.61 -5.09 1.09
C LEU A 3 -9.27 -3.94 2.06
N GLY A 4 -9.96 -3.85 3.21
CA GLY A 4 -9.78 -2.75 4.15
C GLY A 4 -10.58 -1.49 3.78
N ARG A 5 -10.72 -0.57 4.74
CA ARG A 5 -11.41 0.72 4.55
C ARG A 5 -10.41 1.86 4.60
N PHE A 6 -10.15 2.46 3.44
CA PHE A 6 -9.30 3.64 3.26
C PHE A 6 -9.69 4.37 1.95
N ALA A 7 -8.99 5.44 1.58
CA ALA A 7 -9.24 6.17 0.34
C ALA A 7 -8.60 5.45 -0.86
N HIS A 8 -9.29 4.39 -1.33
CA HIS A 8 -8.83 3.61 -2.48
C HIS A 8 -8.81 4.48 -3.74
N GLU A 9 -7.63 4.78 -4.26
CA GLU A 9 -7.47 5.50 -5.52
C GLU A 9 -7.31 4.53 -6.70
N ASP A 10 -6.53 3.47 -6.53
CA ASP A 10 -6.43 2.39 -7.51
C ASP A 10 -6.41 1.01 -6.80
N CYS A 11 -6.75 -0.02 -7.57
CA CYS A 11 -6.66 -1.42 -7.16
C CYS A 11 -6.17 -2.26 -8.35
N ARG A 12 -4.88 -2.53 -8.39
CA ARG A 12 -4.23 -3.18 -9.53
C ARG A 12 -3.85 -4.62 -9.21
N ALA A 13 -4.37 -5.56 -10.01
CA ALA A 13 -4.03 -6.97 -9.88
C ALA A 13 -2.56 -7.24 -10.24
N SER A 14 -1.93 -8.17 -9.53
CA SER A 14 -0.67 -8.79 -9.92
C SER A 14 -0.81 -9.54 -11.25
N ARG A 15 0.31 -10.07 -11.76
CA ARG A 15 0.23 -11.00 -12.90
C ARG A 15 -0.65 -12.19 -12.55
N ALA A 16 -1.61 -12.49 -13.42
CA ALA A 16 -2.51 -13.63 -13.27
C ALA A 16 -1.81 -14.92 -13.74
N ILE A 17 -1.25 -15.67 -12.80
CA ILE A 17 -0.56 -16.93 -13.07
C ILE A 17 -1.46 -18.07 -12.63
N LYS A 18 -1.79 -19.00 -13.54
CA LYS A 18 -2.64 -20.15 -13.25
C LYS A 18 -2.15 -20.93 -12.03
N GLY A 19 -3.04 -21.17 -11.08
CA GLY A 19 -2.75 -21.92 -9.87
C GLY A 19 -1.99 -21.15 -8.79
N GLN A 20 -1.78 -19.82 -8.98
CA GLN A 20 -1.21 -18.92 -7.98
C GLN A 20 -2.29 -17.98 -7.43
N PRO A 21 -2.22 -17.55 -6.16
CA PRO A 21 -3.10 -16.50 -5.64
C PRO A 21 -2.96 -15.20 -6.45
N LEU A 22 -4.05 -14.48 -6.63
CA LEU A 22 -3.98 -13.10 -7.10
C LEU A 22 -3.63 -12.18 -5.93
N ALA A 23 -2.72 -11.25 -6.17
CA ALA A 23 -2.53 -10.11 -5.31
C ALA A 23 -3.12 -8.84 -5.95
N PHE A 24 -3.55 -7.89 -5.10
CA PHE A 24 -4.06 -6.59 -5.51
C PHE A 24 -3.31 -5.51 -4.75
N TYR A 25 -2.64 -4.62 -5.48
CA TYR A 25 -1.91 -3.49 -4.92
C TYR A 25 -2.77 -2.24 -4.95
N MET A 26 -2.78 -1.48 -3.86
CA MET A 26 -3.68 -0.36 -3.65
C MET A 26 -2.95 0.81 -2.99
N GLY A 27 -3.28 2.03 -3.42
CA GLY A 27 -2.84 3.26 -2.77
C GLY A 27 -3.96 3.85 -1.91
N ASP A 28 -3.61 4.37 -0.75
CA ASP A 28 -4.48 5.18 0.10
C ASP A 28 -4.18 6.66 -0.15
N ASP A 29 -4.98 7.32 -0.98
CA ASP A 29 -4.76 8.70 -1.39
C ASP A 29 -5.03 9.70 -0.25
N SER A 30 -4.07 9.77 0.64
CA SER A 30 -4.02 10.77 1.70
C SER A 30 -2.59 11.03 2.16
N GLN A 31 -2.29 12.22 2.63
CA GLN A 31 -0.94 12.58 3.09
C GLN A 31 -0.55 11.77 4.32
N GLY A 32 0.57 11.03 4.22
CA GLY A 32 1.07 10.20 5.30
C GLY A 32 0.33 8.88 5.47
N GLU A 33 -0.45 8.46 4.49
CA GLU A 33 -1.11 7.16 4.46
C GLU A 33 -0.29 6.13 3.66
N TYR A 34 -0.85 4.97 3.38
CA TYR A 34 -0.08 3.75 3.17
C TYR A 34 -0.32 3.11 1.80
N ILE A 35 0.60 2.23 1.43
CA ILE A 35 0.43 1.29 0.31
C ILE A 35 0.01 -0.05 0.89
N TYR A 36 -1.06 -0.62 0.34
CA TYR A 36 -1.62 -1.89 0.77
C TYR A 36 -1.53 -2.96 -0.32
N LYS A 37 -1.52 -4.21 0.11
CA LYS A 37 -1.61 -5.40 -0.74
C LYS A 37 -2.64 -6.34 -0.16
N PHE A 38 -3.60 -6.75 -0.98
CA PHE A 38 -4.50 -7.85 -0.66
C PHE A 38 -4.08 -9.11 -1.42
N VAL A 39 -4.08 -10.25 -0.77
CA VAL A 39 -3.78 -11.54 -1.38
C VAL A 39 -4.98 -12.44 -1.25
N SER A 40 -5.55 -12.87 -2.38
CA SER A 40 -6.70 -13.77 -2.43
C SER A 40 -6.38 -15.14 -1.82
N ASP A 41 -7.33 -15.72 -1.08
CA ASP A 41 -7.24 -17.12 -0.65
C ASP A 41 -7.44 -18.10 -1.81
N THR A 42 -7.96 -17.61 -2.94
CA THR A 42 -8.27 -18.42 -4.12
C THR A 42 -7.19 -18.28 -5.20
N ASN A 43 -6.72 -19.41 -5.70
CA ASN A 43 -5.79 -19.44 -6.81
C ASN A 43 -6.46 -19.09 -8.14
N TRP A 44 -5.75 -18.34 -8.99
CA TRP A 44 -6.24 -17.93 -10.28
C TRP A 44 -6.51 -19.09 -11.23
N ASP A 45 -7.73 -19.08 -11.81
CA ASP A 45 -8.15 -19.98 -12.89
C ASP A 45 -8.45 -19.14 -14.16
N PRO A 46 -7.74 -19.36 -15.28
CA PRO A 46 -8.01 -18.68 -16.53
C PRO A 46 -9.44 -18.83 -17.06
N ALA A 47 -10.18 -19.86 -16.64
CA ALA A 47 -11.59 -20.03 -16.97
C ALA A 47 -12.50 -18.93 -16.41
N ASP A 48 -12.01 -18.12 -15.48
CA ASP A 48 -12.78 -17.03 -14.85
C ASP A 48 -12.62 -15.68 -15.57
N ILE A 49 -11.77 -15.57 -16.59
CA ILE A 49 -11.38 -14.30 -17.21
C ILE A 49 -12.56 -13.44 -17.70
N ASN A 50 -13.67 -14.04 -18.04
CA ASN A 50 -14.85 -13.34 -18.56
C ASN A 50 -16.10 -13.49 -17.67
N LYS A 51 -15.93 -13.89 -16.41
CA LYS A 51 -17.08 -14.16 -15.50
C LYS A 51 -17.61 -12.92 -14.75
N GLY A 52 -17.07 -11.72 -15.04
CA GLY A 52 -17.57 -10.47 -14.46
C GLY A 52 -17.58 -10.49 -12.93
N TYR A 53 -18.71 -10.13 -12.32
CA TYR A 53 -18.84 -10.01 -10.86
C TYR A 53 -18.49 -11.29 -10.09
N THR A 54 -18.87 -12.46 -10.62
CA THR A 54 -18.58 -13.74 -9.94
C THR A 54 -17.09 -14.02 -9.84
N ALA A 55 -16.30 -13.53 -10.79
CA ALA A 55 -14.84 -13.57 -10.67
C ALA A 55 -14.34 -12.58 -9.59
N GLY A 56 -14.90 -11.36 -9.55
CA GLY A 56 -14.56 -10.37 -8.51
C GLY A 56 -14.81 -10.92 -7.11
N ASP A 57 -16.00 -11.40 -6.84
CA ASP A 57 -16.37 -11.98 -5.54
C ASP A 57 -15.44 -13.13 -5.16
N LYS A 58 -15.16 -14.05 -6.11
CA LYS A 58 -14.28 -15.19 -5.90
C LYS A 58 -12.88 -14.82 -5.44
N TYR A 59 -12.30 -13.72 -5.96
CA TYR A 59 -10.90 -13.36 -5.72
C TYR A 59 -10.71 -12.21 -4.73
N MET A 60 -11.75 -11.46 -4.37
CA MET A 60 -11.63 -10.24 -3.56
C MET A 60 -12.40 -10.29 -2.24
N ASP A 61 -13.29 -11.25 -2.02
CA ASP A 61 -14.08 -11.33 -0.78
C ASP A 61 -13.36 -12.05 0.35
N HIS A 62 -12.45 -12.98 0.00
CA HIS A 62 -11.70 -13.77 0.97
C HIS A 62 -10.20 -13.73 0.68
N GLY A 63 -9.43 -13.35 1.69
CA GLY A 63 -7.98 -13.20 1.56
C GLY A 63 -7.38 -12.45 2.75
N LYS A 64 -6.12 -12.04 2.58
CA LYS A 64 -5.33 -11.39 3.59
C LYS A 64 -4.92 -10.00 3.14
N LEU A 65 -5.07 -9.03 4.04
CA LEU A 65 -4.65 -7.65 3.80
C LEU A 65 -3.29 -7.39 4.46
N TYR A 66 -2.40 -6.75 3.70
CA TYR A 66 -1.06 -6.39 4.12
C TYR A 66 -0.84 -4.89 3.93
N VAL A 67 0.09 -4.32 4.70
CA VAL A 67 0.60 -2.96 4.52
C VAL A 67 2.09 -2.99 4.27
N ALA A 68 2.58 -2.07 3.41
CA ALA A 68 3.99 -1.98 3.08
C ALA A 68 4.80 -1.30 4.19
N LYS A 69 5.97 -1.87 4.49
CA LYS A 69 7.00 -1.22 5.30
C LYS A 69 8.34 -1.28 4.57
N PHE A 70 8.89 -0.11 4.27
CA PHE A 70 10.15 0.02 3.55
C PHE A 70 11.30 0.26 4.51
N HIS A 71 12.46 -0.30 4.18
CA HIS A 71 13.70 -0.19 4.92
C HIS A 71 14.82 0.25 4.00
N PHE A 72 15.75 1.03 4.54
CA PHE A 72 16.95 1.43 3.83
C PHE A 72 18.16 1.19 4.72
N ASP A 73 19.11 0.44 4.20
CA ASP A 73 20.39 0.19 4.86
C ASP A 73 21.42 1.18 4.28
N GLU A 74 21.81 2.17 5.08
CA GLU A 74 22.77 3.19 4.67
C GLU A 74 24.17 2.62 4.41
N ALA A 75 24.56 1.56 5.12
CA ALA A 75 25.88 0.95 4.95
C ALA A 75 26.03 0.23 3.62
N THR A 76 24.97 -0.44 3.16
CA THR A 76 24.96 -1.19 1.90
C THR A 76 24.27 -0.43 0.77
N GLN A 77 23.65 0.73 1.05
CA GLN A 77 22.83 1.51 0.11
C GLN A 77 21.69 0.68 -0.50
N LYS A 78 21.18 -0.28 0.25
CA LYS A 78 20.15 -1.20 -0.23
C LYS A 78 18.79 -0.83 0.35
N ALA A 79 17.81 -0.64 -0.54
CA ALA A 79 16.41 -0.52 -0.19
C ALA A 79 15.74 -1.90 -0.23
N THR A 80 14.97 -2.21 0.80
CA THR A 80 14.14 -3.42 0.89
C THR A 80 12.76 -3.05 1.42
N GLY A 81 11.82 -3.98 1.35
CA GLY A 81 10.50 -3.82 1.94
C GLY A 81 9.96 -5.13 2.44
N GLU A 82 8.96 -5.04 3.29
CA GLU A 82 8.19 -6.17 3.78
C GLU A 82 6.69 -5.86 3.71
N TRP A 83 5.89 -6.91 3.56
CA TRP A 83 4.46 -6.86 3.68
C TRP A 83 4.04 -7.38 5.04
N ILE A 84 3.47 -6.51 5.88
CA ILE A 84 3.01 -6.88 7.22
C ILE A 84 1.51 -7.18 7.15
N GLU A 85 1.12 -8.41 7.49
CA GLU A 85 -0.30 -8.81 7.54
C GLU A 85 -1.04 -8.03 8.62
N LEU A 86 -2.16 -7.41 8.25
CA LEU A 86 -3.06 -6.73 9.18
C LEU A 86 -4.06 -7.73 9.76
N ASN A 87 -3.63 -8.43 10.79
CA ASN A 87 -4.37 -9.52 11.43
C ASN A 87 -4.51 -9.26 12.93
N ILE A 88 -5.71 -9.46 13.48
CA ILE A 88 -5.99 -9.28 14.92
C ILE A 88 -5.13 -10.20 15.80
N SER A 89 -4.67 -11.35 15.29
CA SER A 89 -3.77 -12.25 16.03
C SER A 89 -2.34 -11.68 16.16
N ASN A 90 -1.99 -10.64 15.40
CA ASN A 90 -0.70 -9.96 15.57
C ASN A 90 -0.71 -9.21 16.92
N PRO A 91 0.19 -9.54 17.87
CA PRO A 91 0.22 -8.93 19.20
C PRO A 91 0.48 -7.41 19.17
N ILE A 92 1.11 -6.89 18.12
CA ILE A 92 1.31 -5.44 17.95
C ILE A 92 -0.02 -4.75 17.65
N ILE A 93 -0.90 -5.37 16.86
CA ILE A 93 -2.22 -4.83 16.52
C ILE A 93 -3.17 -5.02 17.72
N SER A 94 -3.29 -6.24 18.26
CA SER A 94 -4.19 -6.52 19.39
C SER A 94 -3.79 -5.79 20.68
N GLY A 95 -2.51 -5.46 20.86
CA GLY A 95 -1.96 -4.71 21.97
C GLY A 95 -1.77 -3.21 21.71
N TYR A 96 -2.29 -2.66 20.61
CA TYR A 96 -2.07 -1.26 20.24
C TYR A 96 -2.66 -0.30 21.28
N SER A 97 -1.80 0.56 21.85
CA SER A 97 -2.17 1.42 22.98
C SER A 97 -3.14 2.56 22.63
N LYS A 98 -3.19 2.97 21.34
CA LYS A 98 -4.02 4.08 20.88
C LYS A 98 -5.41 3.66 20.42
N TYR A 99 -5.62 2.36 20.16
CA TYR A 99 -6.91 1.82 19.77
C TYR A 99 -7.00 0.34 20.13
N LYS A 100 -8.12 -0.06 20.76
CA LYS A 100 -8.37 -1.44 21.14
C LYS A 100 -9.19 -2.15 20.07
N PHE A 101 -8.54 -2.86 19.18
CA PHE A 101 -9.20 -3.68 18.18
C PHE A 101 -9.98 -4.83 18.81
N SER A 102 -11.24 -5.03 18.43
CA SER A 102 -12.12 -6.06 18.96
C SER A 102 -11.98 -7.40 18.24
N ASP A 103 -11.84 -7.37 16.93
CA ASP A 103 -11.79 -8.53 16.05
C ASP A 103 -11.15 -8.20 14.69
N GLN A 104 -11.12 -9.16 13.77
CA GLN A 104 -10.56 -8.95 12.43
C GLN A 104 -11.37 -7.96 11.58
N ALA A 105 -12.68 -7.92 11.75
CA ALA A 105 -13.53 -6.96 11.03
C ALA A 105 -13.20 -5.52 11.43
N ASP A 106 -12.96 -5.31 12.72
CA ASP A 106 -12.54 -4.01 13.27
C ASP A 106 -11.16 -3.57 12.72
N VAL A 107 -10.21 -4.51 12.58
CA VAL A 107 -8.91 -4.25 11.91
C VAL A 107 -9.12 -3.78 10.48
N LEU A 108 -10.00 -4.42 9.73
CA LEU A 108 -10.28 -4.05 8.34
C LEU A 108 -11.08 -2.74 8.21
N VAL A 109 -11.93 -2.42 9.15
CA VAL A 109 -12.68 -1.14 9.19
C VAL A 109 -11.78 0.01 9.61
N ASN A 110 -10.86 -0.23 10.55
CA ASN A 110 -9.89 0.75 11.04
C ASN A 110 -8.48 0.47 10.52
N THR A 111 -8.38 0.19 9.22
CA THR A 111 -7.15 -0.25 8.52
C THR A 111 -5.97 0.69 8.75
N ARG A 112 -6.18 2.01 8.70
CA ARG A 112 -5.14 3.02 8.93
C ARG A 112 -4.54 2.92 10.34
N LEU A 113 -5.39 2.72 11.36
CA LEU A 113 -4.92 2.52 12.74
C LEU A 113 -4.13 1.22 12.92
N ALA A 114 -4.52 0.17 12.19
CA ALA A 114 -3.76 -1.09 12.19
C ALA A 114 -2.39 -0.92 11.50
N ALA A 115 -2.34 -0.16 10.41
CA ALA A 115 -1.09 0.20 9.75
C ALA A 115 -0.19 1.08 10.62
N ASP A 116 -0.76 2.07 11.35
CA ASP A 116 -0.05 2.84 12.36
C ASP A 116 0.55 1.93 13.45
N ALA A 117 -0.22 0.95 13.94
CA ALA A 117 0.22 0.05 15.00
C ALA A 117 1.49 -0.72 14.61
N VAL A 118 1.55 -1.25 13.39
CA VAL A 118 2.71 -2.02 12.91
C VAL A 118 3.88 -1.15 12.43
N GLY A 119 3.72 0.17 12.46
CA GLY A 119 4.76 1.11 12.02
C GLY A 119 5.04 1.01 10.53
N ALA A 120 4.00 0.91 9.72
CA ALA A 120 4.08 0.95 8.27
C ALA A 120 4.70 2.26 7.75
N THR A 121 5.25 2.25 6.54
CA THR A 121 5.89 3.45 5.98
C THR A 121 4.85 4.44 5.48
N LYS A 122 4.84 5.63 6.06
CA LYS A 122 3.96 6.73 5.66
C LYS A 122 4.42 7.34 4.33
N MET A 123 3.50 7.41 3.36
CA MET A 123 3.79 7.81 2.00
C MET A 123 3.15 9.16 1.63
N ASP A 124 3.60 9.75 0.51
CA ASP A 124 3.15 11.04 0.02
C ASP A 124 1.96 10.90 -0.95
N ARG A 125 0.77 10.57 -0.42
CA ARG A 125 -0.46 10.36 -1.18
C ARG A 125 -0.29 9.25 -2.24
N PRO A 126 -0.25 7.98 -1.83
CA PRO A 126 -0.20 6.86 -2.79
C PRO A 126 -1.47 6.81 -3.61
N GLU A 127 -1.33 6.85 -4.92
CA GLU A 127 -2.45 6.88 -5.85
C GLU A 127 -2.44 5.65 -6.77
N TRP A 128 -2.03 5.85 -8.00
CA TRP A 128 -2.13 4.85 -9.04
C TRP A 128 -1.01 3.82 -8.97
N VAL A 129 -1.38 2.60 -9.35
CA VAL A 129 -0.48 1.45 -9.39
C VAL A 129 -0.42 0.88 -10.80
N ALA A 130 0.77 0.49 -11.22
CA ALA A 130 0.98 -0.28 -12.44
C ALA A 130 1.82 -1.53 -12.13
N VAL A 131 1.49 -2.63 -12.77
CA VAL A 131 2.25 -3.89 -12.67
C VAL A 131 2.81 -4.23 -14.03
N ASN A 132 4.12 -4.39 -14.12
CA ASN A 132 4.79 -4.82 -15.35
C ASN A 132 4.37 -6.26 -15.69
N PRO A 133 3.73 -6.50 -16.85
CA PRO A 133 3.20 -7.82 -17.17
C PRO A 133 4.29 -8.86 -17.44
N HIS A 134 5.53 -8.43 -17.75
CA HIS A 134 6.63 -9.34 -18.07
C HIS A 134 7.37 -9.84 -16.83
N ASN A 135 7.70 -8.92 -15.90
CA ASN A 135 8.56 -9.26 -14.75
C ASN A 135 7.88 -9.10 -13.37
N GLY A 136 6.64 -8.57 -13.32
CA GLY A 136 5.89 -8.39 -12.08
C GLY A 136 6.33 -7.19 -11.23
N GLU A 137 7.23 -6.33 -11.71
CA GLU A 137 7.55 -5.08 -11.01
C GLU A 137 6.31 -4.22 -10.81
N VAL A 138 6.18 -3.67 -9.61
CA VAL A 138 5.08 -2.79 -9.21
C VAL A 138 5.59 -1.35 -9.16
N TYR A 139 4.84 -0.44 -9.74
CA TYR A 139 5.10 1.00 -9.74
C TYR A 139 3.94 1.70 -9.05
N VAL A 140 4.23 2.57 -8.10
CA VAL A 140 3.22 3.35 -7.36
C VAL A 140 3.54 4.82 -7.49
N THR A 141 2.55 5.61 -7.93
CA THR A 141 2.68 7.07 -7.99
C THR A 141 2.35 7.68 -6.64
N LEU A 142 3.19 8.62 -6.20
CA LEU A 142 3.00 9.46 -5.03
C LEU A 142 2.78 10.88 -5.57
N THR A 143 1.62 11.46 -5.32
CA THR A 143 1.22 12.69 -6.01
C THR A 143 1.86 13.95 -5.44
N ASN A 144 1.77 14.16 -4.15
CA ASN A 144 2.40 15.26 -3.43
C ASN A 144 2.17 15.14 -1.92
N ASN A 145 2.92 15.93 -1.14
CA ASN A 145 2.66 16.08 0.29
C ASN A 145 3.16 17.45 0.78
N SER A 146 2.25 18.39 0.97
CA SER A 146 2.56 19.75 1.46
C SER A 146 3.00 19.76 2.94
N SER A 147 2.78 18.69 3.67
CA SER A 147 3.19 18.52 5.07
C SER A 147 4.58 17.88 5.22
N ARG A 148 5.21 17.40 4.12
CA ARG A 148 6.56 16.85 4.15
C ARG A 148 7.57 17.98 4.43
N THR A 149 8.37 17.84 5.47
CA THR A 149 9.48 18.75 5.79
C THR A 149 10.82 18.04 5.57
N ALA A 150 11.93 18.77 5.61
CA ALA A 150 13.26 18.17 5.51
C ALA A 150 13.51 17.12 6.61
N GLU A 151 13.01 17.37 7.82
CA GLU A 151 13.17 16.48 8.98
C GLU A 151 12.30 15.23 8.89
N THR A 152 11.25 15.23 8.06
CA THR A 152 10.35 14.09 7.88
C THR A 152 10.59 13.35 6.57
N THR A 153 11.61 13.71 5.79
CA THR A 153 12.06 12.91 4.65
C THR A 153 12.66 11.59 5.12
N ASP A 154 12.50 10.56 4.30
CA ASP A 154 13.11 9.25 4.46
C ASP A 154 13.48 8.67 3.09
N ALA A 155 14.06 7.48 3.05
CA ALA A 155 14.49 6.86 1.80
C ALA A 155 13.34 6.56 0.83
N ALA A 156 12.12 6.31 1.34
CA ALA A 156 10.93 6.10 0.52
C ALA A 156 10.28 7.42 0.08
N ASN A 157 10.49 8.51 0.84
CA ASN A 157 9.94 9.84 0.60
C ASN A 157 11.06 10.90 0.66
N PRO A 158 11.99 10.95 -0.30
CA PRO A 158 13.25 11.69 -0.16
C PRO A 158 13.15 13.19 -0.49
N ARG A 159 11.95 13.69 -0.75
CA ARG A 159 11.77 15.05 -1.30
C ARG A 159 11.03 15.98 -0.35
N SER A 160 11.66 17.11 -0.05
CA SER A 160 11.02 18.30 0.55
C SER A 160 11.73 19.54 0.02
N TYR A 161 11.01 20.41 -0.69
CA TYR A 161 11.55 21.60 -1.35
C TYR A 161 10.47 22.67 -1.52
N ILE A 162 10.88 23.84 -1.99
CA ILE A 162 9.96 24.92 -2.40
C ILE A 162 9.96 24.98 -3.92
N ASP A 163 8.76 25.03 -4.51
CA ASP A 163 8.56 25.22 -5.95
C ASP A 163 7.54 26.32 -6.21
N GLN A 164 7.65 26.98 -7.35
CA GLN A 164 6.73 28.01 -7.79
C GLN A 164 5.59 27.41 -8.60
N LYS A 165 4.35 27.55 -8.13
CA LYS A 165 3.17 27.09 -8.85
C LYS A 165 2.14 28.20 -8.92
N ALA A 166 1.79 28.61 -10.13
CA ALA A 166 0.86 29.73 -10.38
C ALA A 166 1.22 31.03 -9.62
N GLY A 167 2.53 31.36 -9.56
CA GLY A 167 3.04 32.57 -8.90
C GLY A 167 3.03 32.53 -7.36
N LYS A 168 2.86 31.34 -6.77
CA LYS A 168 2.88 31.13 -5.32
C LYS A 168 3.87 30.03 -4.94
N ASP A 169 4.56 30.23 -3.81
CA ASP A 169 5.40 29.19 -3.22
C ASP A 169 4.55 28.02 -2.75
N GLN A 170 4.93 26.83 -3.21
CA GLN A 170 4.45 25.55 -2.71
C GLN A 170 5.61 24.87 -1.98
N LYS A 171 5.34 24.21 -0.88
CA LYS A 171 6.35 23.53 -0.07
C LYS A 171 6.03 22.06 0.13
N GLY A 172 7.03 21.29 0.53
CA GLY A 172 6.94 19.86 0.78
C GLY A 172 7.38 19.03 -0.43
N ASN A 173 6.83 17.86 -0.60
CA ASN A 173 6.99 17.12 -1.85
C ASN A 173 5.96 17.62 -2.86
N VAL A 174 6.29 18.70 -3.57
CA VAL A 174 5.30 19.48 -4.37
C VAL A 174 4.80 18.67 -5.57
N ASN A 175 5.68 17.92 -6.24
CA ASN A 175 5.37 17.25 -7.51
C ASN A 175 5.39 15.72 -7.40
N GLY A 176 5.48 15.18 -6.17
CA GLY A 176 5.50 13.76 -5.93
C GLY A 176 6.71 13.02 -6.52
N HIS A 177 6.59 11.71 -6.59
CA HIS A 177 7.57 10.81 -7.20
C HIS A 177 6.93 9.46 -7.48
N ILE A 178 7.68 8.56 -8.07
CA ILE A 178 7.26 7.17 -8.31
C ILE A 178 8.22 6.26 -7.57
N ILE A 179 7.69 5.32 -6.81
CA ILE A 179 8.48 4.20 -6.29
C ILE A 179 8.23 2.95 -7.14
N ARG A 180 9.23 2.08 -7.15
CA ARG A 180 9.08 0.77 -7.77
C ARG A 180 9.69 -0.31 -6.87
N PHE A 181 9.07 -1.47 -6.88
CA PHE A 181 9.58 -2.64 -6.17
C PHE A 181 9.24 -3.93 -6.93
N ARG A 182 9.92 -5.00 -6.58
CA ARG A 182 9.63 -6.36 -7.05
C ARG A 182 9.61 -7.28 -5.85
N GLU A 183 8.67 -8.19 -5.84
CA GLU A 183 8.63 -9.29 -4.87
C GLU A 183 9.52 -10.44 -5.35
N ASP A 184 10.18 -11.11 -4.40
CA ASP A 184 11.04 -12.28 -4.64
C ASP A 184 10.19 -13.55 -4.84
#